data_8131f1d33efbb63724dae4f8d2107bf0
#
_entry.id   8131f1d33efbb63724dae4f8d2107bf0
#
_cell.length_a   1.000
_cell.length_b   1.000
_cell.length_c   1.000
_cell.angle_alpha   90.00
_cell.angle_beta   90.00
_cell.angle_gamma   90.00
#
_symmetry.space_group_name_H-M   'P 1'
#
loop_
_entity.id
_entity.type
_entity.pdbx_description
1 polymer ?
#
loop_
_entity_poly.entity_id
_entity_poly.type
_entity_poly.pdbx_seq_one_letter_code
_entity_poly.pdbx_strand_id
1 'polypeptide(L)'
;GGWLVRHRVTVVSTVPTLAALWPVEALEQVRLLIFGGEACPAELAARLAGEGREVWNTYGPTEATVVATACQLDGASPVLIGTPLDGWAIAVVDTDGAPVPPGTVGELVIGGVGLARYLDAAKDAEKYAPLPSLGWERAYRSGDLVALEPEGLAFHGRADARRDTGSSSPPRRRTR
;
A
#
# COMPACT_ATOMS: atom_id res chain seq x y z
N GLY A 1 19.30 16.54 -0.84
CA GLY A 1 20.34 15.70 -1.45
C GLY A 1 21.73 15.87 -0.85
N GLY A 2 22.28 17.11 -0.77
CA GLY A 2 23.64 17.32 -0.29
C GLY A 2 23.97 16.80 1.13
N TRP A 3 22.98 16.69 2.00
CA TRP A 3 23.14 16.09 3.32
C TRP A 3 23.42 14.58 3.22
N LEU A 4 22.71 13.85 2.35
CA LEU A 4 22.91 12.40 2.15
C LEU A 4 24.33 12.10 1.69
N VAL A 5 24.84 12.87 0.72
CA VAL A 5 26.22 12.72 0.20
C VAL A 5 27.26 13.00 1.29
N ARG A 6 27.10 14.11 2.02
CA ARG A 6 28.03 14.50 3.11
C ARG A 6 28.12 13.44 4.19
N HIS A 7 27.01 12.80 4.55
CA HIS A 7 26.95 11.81 5.62
C HIS A 7 27.11 10.36 5.11
N ARG A 8 27.41 10.18 3.81
CA ARG A 8 27.61 8.86 3.18
C ARG A 8 26.45 7.91 3.46
N VAL A 9 25.22 8.40 3.33
CA VAL A 9 24.03 7.60 3.58
C VAL A 9 23.86 6.55 2.49
N THR A 10 23.76 5.28 2.87
CA THR A 10 23.66 4.13 1.95
C THR A 10 22.29 3.48 1.94
N VAL A 11 21.45 3.78 2.93
CA VAL A 11 20.06 3.28 3.05
C VAL A 11 19.15 4.45 3.37
N VAL A 12 18.08 4.59 2.61
CA VAL A 12 17.07 5.64 2.80
C VAL A 12 15.69 5.03 2.81
N SER A 13 14.92 5.31 3.85
CA SER A 13 13.47 5.06 3.89
C SER A 13 12.75 6.42 3.87
N THR A 14 11.83 6.61 2.93
CA THR A 14 11.16 7.90 2.70
C THR A 14 9.84 7.74 1.95
N VAL A 15 9.09 8.83 1.84
CA VAL A 15 7.90 8.87 0.99
C VAL A 15 8.28 9.23 -0.46
N PRO A 16 7.54 8.71 -1.46
CA PRO A 16 7.78 9.01 -2.87
C PRO A 16 7.86 10.50 -3.21
N THR A 17 6.95 11.30 -2.66
CA THR A 17 6.91 12.76 -2.91
C THR A 17 8.19 13.47 -2.49
N LEU A 18 8.82 13.07 -1.37
CA LEU A 18 10.08 13.64 -0.93
C LEU A 18 11.25 13.20 -1.83
N ALA A 19 11.29 11.92 -2.19
CA ALA A 19 12.32 11.39 -3.09
C ALA A 19 12.26 12.01 -4.49
N ALA A 20 11.08 12.39 -4.96
CA ALA A 20 10.89 13.05 -6.24
C ALA A 20 11.64 14.38 -6.35
N LEU A 21 11.87 15.06 -5.22
CA LEU A 21 12.60 16.34 -5.14
C LEU A 21 14.12 16.19 -5.18
N TRP A 22 14.65 14.98 -5.11
CA TRP A 22 16.10 14.75 -5.08
C TRP A 22 16.66 14.50 -6.48
N PRO A 23 17.77 15.13 -6.83
CA PRO A 23 18.50 14.77 -8.03
C PRO A 23 19.11 13.38 -7.87
N VAL A 24 19.25 12.63 -8.97
CA VAL A 24 19.74 11.23 -8.94
C VAL A 24 21.15 11.15 -8.35
N GLU A 25 21.96 12.16 -8.63
CA GLU A 25 23.35 12.29 -8.14
C GLU A 25 23.43 12.36 -6.61
N ALA A 26 22.39 12.86 -5.96
CA ALA A 26 22.32 12.86 -4.49
C ALA A 26 22.12 11.47 -3.88
N LEU A 27 21.74 10.50 -4.71
CA LEU A 27 21.46 9.13 -4.33
C LEU A 27 22.53 8.13 -4.81
N GLU A 28 23.63 8.58 -5.41
CA GLU A 28 24.66 7.69 -5.97
C GLU A 28 25.23 6.68 -4.96
N GLN A 29 25.32 7.07 -3.69
CA GLN A 29 25.83 6.20 -2.61
C GLN A 29 24.74 5.37 -1.94
N VAL A 30 23.47 5.61 -2.27
CA VAL A 30 22.33 4.91 -1.70
C VAL A 30 22.14 3.59 -2.44
N ARG A 31 22.47 2.48 -1.78
CA ARG A 31 22.28 1.12 -2.30
C ARG A 31 20.87 0.57 -2.10
N LEU A 32 20.14 1.09 -1.09
CA LEU A 32 18.79 0.66 -0.74
C LEU A 32 17.90 1.88 -0.52
N LEU A 33 16.83 1.97 -1.29
CA LEU A 33 15.80 3.01 -1.19
C LEU A 33 14.45 2.34 -0.93
N ILE A 34 13.81 2.71 0.15
CA ILE A 34 12.52 2.15 0.57
C ILE A 34 11.47 3.24 0.52
N PHE A 35 10.43 3.02 -0.26
CA PHE A 35 9.23 3.84 -0.32
C PHE A 35 8.11 3.27 0.54
N GLY A 36 7.31 4.15 1.14
CA GLY A 36 6.11 3.77 1.88
C GLY A 36 5.27 4.98 2.23
N GLY A 37 4.05 4.73 2.70
CA GLY A 37 3.12 5.77 3.17
C GLY A 37 2.39 6.56 2.09
N GLU A 38 2.81 6.48 0.83
CA GLU A 38 2.19 7.12 -0.32
C GLU A 38 2.26 6.21 -1.55
N ALA A 39 1.37 6.44 -2.53
CA ALA A 39 1.48 5.76 -3.82
C ALA A 39 2.76 6.17 -4.56
N CYS A 40 3.54 5.21 -5.01
CA CYS A 40 4.75 5.46 -5.78
C CYS A 40 4.39 5.63 -7.27
N PRO A 41 4.68 6.80 -7.89
CA PRO A 41 4.51 6.97 -9.33
C PRO A 41 5.46 6.08 -10.13
N ALA A 42 4.96 5.52 -11.24
CA ALA A 42 5.76 4.64 -12.11
C ALA A 42 7.00 5.37 -12.68
N GLU A 43 6.84 6.66 -13.04
CA GLU A 43 7.96 7.47 -13.54
C GLU A 43 9.05 7.66 -12.47
N LEU A 44 8.67 7.75 -11.18
CA LEU A 44 9.62 7.84 -10.09
C LEU A 44 10.35 6.52 -9.89
N ALA A 45 9.64 5.39 -9.94
CA ALA A 45 10.23 4.06 -9.90
C ALA A 45 11.24 3.87 -11.06
N ALA A 46 10.83 4.17 -12.30
CA ALA A 46 11.69 4.10 -13.49
C ALA A 46 12.94 4.99 -13.40
N ARG A 47 12.81 6.16 -12.80
CA ARG A 47 13.94 7.10 -12.63
C ARG A 47 14.95 6.64 -11.57
N LEU A 48 14.48 5.98 -10.50
CA LEU A 48 15.31 5.69 -9.33
C LEU A 48 15.72 4.22 -9.21
N ALA A 49 14.98 3.29 -9.81
CA ALA A 49 15.43 1.91 -9.97
C ALA A 49 16.52 1.87 -11.04
N GLY A 50 17.59 1.12 -10.78
CA GLY A 50 18.70 1.01 -11.73
C GLY A 50 19.84 0.19 -11.15
N GLU A 51 20.89 0.02 -11.97
CA GLU A 51 22.07 -0.77 -11.61
C GLU A 51 22.71 -0.26 -10.30
N GLY A 52 22.94 -1.19 -9.37
CA GLY A 52 23.60 -0.93 -8.10
C GLY A 52 22.71 -0.36 -6.99
N ARG A 53 21.42 -0.16 -7.23
CA ARG A 53 20.47 0.27 -6.20
C ARG A 53 19.24 -0.63 -6.17
N GLU A 54 18.90 -1.11 -4.97
CA GLU A 54 17.62 -1.73 -4.72
C GLU A 54 16.58 -0.67 -4.36
N VAL A 55 15.43 -0.68 -5.02
CA VAL A 55 14.28 0.18 -4.70
C VAL A 55 13.12 -0.70 -4.29
N TRP A 56 12.58 -0.47 -3.11
CA TRP A 56 11.46 -1.22 -2.57
C TRP A 56 10.26 -0.33 -2.35
N ASN A 57 9.09 -0.83 -2.69
CA ASN A 57 7.80 -0.26 -2.32
C ASN A 57 7.22 -1.06 -1.17
N THR A 58 6.81 -0.38 -0.11
CA THR A 58 6.22 -0.98 1.08
C THR A 58 4.84 -0.42 1.33
N TYR A 59 3.93 -1.27 1.79
CA TYR A 59 2.58 -0.87 2.12
C TYR A 59 2.17 -1.45 3.47
N GLY A 60 1.43 -0.66 4.22
CA GLY A 60 0.75 -1.04 5.44
C GLY A 60 0.19 0.17 6.16
N PRO A 61 -1.03 0.08 6.69
CA PRO A 61 -1.60 1.11 7.55
C PRO A 61 -0.95 1.10 8.93
N THR A 62 -1.17 2.15 9.71
CA THR A 62 -0.73 2.23 11.11
C THR A 62 -1.25 1.05 11.93
N GLU A 63 -2.46 0.62 11.65
CA GLU A 63 -3.15 -0.51 12.27
C GLU A 63 -2.47 -1.87 12.01
N ALA A 64 -1.60 -1.93 11.00
CA ALA A 64 -0.77 -3.08 10.67
C ALA A 64 0.73 -2.73 10.83
N THR A 65 1.10 -1.99 11.84
CA THR A 65 2.48 -1.64 12.24
C THR A 65 3.34 -1.18 11.06
N VAL A 66 2.78 -0.26 10.25
CA VAL A 66 3.42 0.52 9.17
C VAL A 66 3.73 -0.28 7.90
N VAL A 67 4.24 -1.53 7.98
CA VAL A 67 4.61 -2.33 6.81
C VAL A 67 4.06 -3.75 6.95
N ALA A 68 3.16 -4.12 6.07
CA ALA A 68 2.59 -5.46 5.98
C ALA A 68 2.98 -6.19 4.68
N THR A 69 3.17 -5.43 3.58
CA THR A 69 3.60 -5.99 2.29
C THR A 69 4.75 -5.20 1.69
N ALA A 70 5.53 -5.82 0.82
CA ALA A 70 6.61 -5.18 0.09
C ALA A 70 6.85 -5.83 -1.27
N CYS A 71 7.38 -5.04 -2.21
CA CYS A 71 7.95 -5.54 -3.46
C CYS A 71 9.16 -4.72 -3.88
N GLN A 72 10.08 -5.35 -4.59
CA GLN A 72 11.17 -4.67 -5.25
C GLN A 72 10.66 -4.04 -6.56
N LEU A 73 11.06 -2.80 -6.82
CA LEU A 73 10.74 -2.09 -8.05
C LEU A 73 11.92 -2.18 -9.01
N ASP A 74 11.67 -2.64 -10.23
CA ASP A 74 12.67 -2.72 -11.32
C ASP A 74 12.64 -1.49 -12.24
N GLY A 75 11.63 -0.62 -12.08
CA GLY A 75 11.43 0.57 -12.90
C GLY A 75 10.79 0.32 -14.27
N ALA A 76 10.54 -0.92 -14.65
CA ALA A 76 9.94 -1.31 -15.93
C ALA A 76 8.55 -1.93 -15.76
N SER A 77 8.36 -2.67 -14.67
CA SER A 77 7.09 -3.34 -14.33
C SER A 77 6.10 -2.40 -13.66
N PRO A 78 4.80 -2.73 -13.65
CA PRO A 78 3.81 -1.99 -12.88
C PRO A 78 4.21 -1.86 -11.40
N VAL A 79 3.92 -0.71 -10.79
CA VAL A 79 4.17 -0.50 -9.37
C VAL A 79 3.11 -1.22 -8.55
N LEU A 80 3.53 -2.27 -7.85
CA LEU A 80 2.71 -3.05 -6.92
C LEU A 80 2.98 -2.63 -5.48
N ILE A 81 2.07 -2.98 -4.57
CA ILE A 81 2.30 -2.92 -3.12
C ILE A 81 2.84 -4.25 -2.57
N GLY A 82 3.03 -5.23 -3.44
CA GLY A 82 3.81 -6.43 -3.23
C GLY A 82 3.08 -7.58 -2.53
N THR A 83 3.88 -8.43 -1.92
CA THR A 83 3.43 -9.63 -1.20
C THR A 83 3.60 -9.47 0.31
N PRO A 84 2.90 -10.24 1.14
CA PRO A 84 3.01 -10.13 2.60
C PRO A 84 4.44 -10.45 3.07
N LEU A 85 4.91 -9.72 4.06
CA LEU A 85 6.11 -10.04 4.80
C LEU A 85 5.88 -11.27 5.70
N ASP A 86 6.96 -11.89 6.16
CA ASP A 86 6.89 -13.04 7.06
C ASP A 86 6.07 -12.73 8.32
N GLY A 87 5.15 -13.63 8.64
CA GLY A 87 4.23 -13.47 9.76
C GLY A 87 2.97 -12.65 9.47
N TRP A 88 2.86 -12.07 8.28
CA TRP A 88 1.65 -11.42 7.81
C TRP A 88 0.79 -12.36 6.96
N ALA A 89 -0.52 -12.16 7.02
CA ALA A 89 -1.48 -12.79 6.14
C ALA A 89 -2.32 -11.71 5.47
N ILE A 90 -2.64 -11.89 4.19
CA ILE A 90 -3.49 -10.99 3.42
C ILE A 90 -4.61 -11.75 2.74
N ALA A 91 -5.74 -11.09 2.58
CA ALA A 91 -6.83 -11.58 1.74
C ALA A 91 -7.43 -10.41 0.95
N VAL A 92 -7.89 -10.71 -0.26
CA VAL A 92 -8.72 -9.80 -1.06
C VAL A 92 -10.13 -10.34 -1.02
N VAL A 93 -11.06 -9.55 -0.48
CA VAL A 93 -12.42 -10.00 -0.21
C VAL A 93 -13.47 -9.09 -0.85
N ASP A 94 -14.65 -9.64 -1.07
CA ASP A 94 -15.84 -8.88 -1.46
C ASP A 94 -16.50 -8.16 -0.27
N THR A 95 -17.67 -7.57 -0.49
CA THR A 95 -18.44 -6.86 0.54
C THR A 95 -18.94 -7.76 1.66
N ASP A 96 -19.13 -9.05 1.37
CA ASP A 96 -19.60 -10.05 2.34
C ASP A 96 -18.43 -10.70 3.11
N GLY A 97 -17.19 -10.33 2.75
CA GLY A 97 -15.97 -10.86 3.35
C GLY A 97 -15.54 -12.22 2.80
N ALA A 98 -16.10 -12.64 1.66
CA ALA A 98 -15.64 -13.84 0.96
C ALA A 98 -14.43 -13.53 0.07
N PRO A 99 -13.39 -14.41 0.04
CA PRO A 99 -12.26 -14.23 -0.86
C PRO A 99 -12.68 -14.17 -2.32
N VAL A 100 -12.08 -13.23 -3.07
CA VAL A 100 -12.30 -13.10 -4.51
C VAL A 100 -11.19 -13.80 -5.31
N PRO A 101 -11.45 -14.23 -6.55
CA PRO A 101 -10.43 -14.81 -7.42
C PRO A 101 -9.28 -13.80 -7.72
N PRO A 102 -8.04 -14.29 -7.98
CA PRO A 102 -6.95 -13.45 -8.47
C PRO A 102 -7.37 -12.60 -9.68
N GLY A 103 -6.84 -11.38 -9.77
CA GLY A 103 -7.18 -10.38 -10.78
C GLY A 103 -8.51 -9.64 -10.52
N THR A 104 -9.30 -10.08 -9.53
CA THR A 104 -10.54 -9.40 -9.16
C THR A 104 -10.26 -8.34 -8.08
N VAL A 105 -10.82 -7.13 -8.28
CA VAL A 105 -10.70 -6.04 -7.31
C VAL A 105 -11.62 -6.32 -6.12
N GLY A 106 -11.05 -6.30 -4.91
CA GLY A 106 -11.76 -6.43 -3.64
C GLY A 106 -11.09 -5.60 -2.55
N GLU A 107 -11.64 -5.65 -1.34
CA GLU A 107 -11.04 -4.99 -0.17
C GLU A 107 -9.87 -5.81 0.37
N LEU A 108 -8.76 -5.13 0.64
CA LEU A 108 -7.62 -5.73 1.33
C LEU A 108 -7.93 -5.92 2.81
N VAL A 109 -7.84 -7.17 3.27
CA VAL A 109 -7.90 -7.54 4.69
C VAL A 109 -6.53 -8.06 5.12
N ILE A 110 -6.07 -7.60 6.27
CA ILE A 110 -4.76 -7.90 6.81
C ILE A 110 -4.91 -8.66 8.13
N GLY A 111 -4.22 -9.78 8.25
CA GLY A 111 -4.05 -10.57 9.46
C GLY A 111 -2.57 -10.75 9.79
N GLY A 112 -2.28 -11.34 10.95
CA GLY A 112 -0.91 -11.70 11.31
C GLY A 112 -0.37 -11.03 12.57
N VAL A 113 0.91 -11.26 12.82
CA VAL A 113 1.59 -10.95 14.10
C VAL A 113 1.74 -9.46 14.40
N GLY A 114 1.71 -8.62 13.38
CA GLY A 114 1.94 -7.17 13.53
C GLY A 114 0.65 -6.35 13.60
N LEU A 115 -0.54 -6.97 13.74
CA LEU A 115 -1.77 -6.21 13.96
C LEU A 115 -1.67 -5.41 15.25
N ALA A 116 -1.86 -4.09 15.15
CA ALA A 116 -1.87 -3.17 16.27
C ALA A 116 -3.12 -3.36 17.17
N ARG A 117 -3.25 -2.57 18.19
CA ARG A 117 -4.39 -2.58 19.09
C ARG A 117 -4.79 -1.15 19.47
N TYR A 118 -6.08 -0.86 19.45
CA TYR A 118 -6.58 0.37 20.05
C TYR A 118 -6.69 0.22 21.57
N LEU A 119 -6.44 1.31 22.29
CA LEU A 119 -6.60 1.34 23.75
C LEU A 119 -8.08 1.28 24.17
N ASP A 120 -8.97 1.82 23.33
CA ASP A 120 -10.41 1.68 23.47
C ASP A 120 -10.84 0.30 22.97
N ALA A 121 -11.36 -0.53 23.90
CA ALA A 121 -11.73 -1.90 23.60
C ALA A 121 -12.91 -2.02 22.60
N ALA A 122 -13.85 -1.08 22.59
CA ALA A 122 -14.96 -1.08 21.66
C ALA A 122 -14.46 -0.77 20.23
N LYS A 123 -13.60 0.24 20.11
CA LYS A 123 -12.95 0.58 18.84
C LYS A 123 -12.04 -0.54 18.36
N ASP A 124 -11.30 -1.19 19.25
CA ASP A 124 -10.46 -2.33 18.91
C ASP A 124 -11.29 -3.47 18.30
N ALA A 125 -12.38 -3.86 18.95
CA ALA A 125 -13.27 -4.91 18.47
C ALA A 125 -13.96 -4.55 17.12
N GLU A 126 -14.25 -3.28 16.89
CA GLU A 126 -14.81 -2.80 15.61
C GLU A 126 -13.80 -2.91 14.46
N LYS A 127 -12.54 -2.49 14.69
CA LYS A 127 -11.52 -2.38 13.65
C LYS A 127 -10.78 -3.69 13.38
N TYR A 128 -10.69 -4.55 14.38
CA TYR A 128 -10.00 -5.84 14.29
C TYR A 128 -10.98 -6.99 14.52
N ALA A 129 -11.98 -7.06 13.64
CA ALA A 129 -13.02 -8.07 13.71
C ALA A 129 -12.52 -9.44 13.17
N PRO A 130 -13.15 -10.56 13.59
CA PRO A 130 -12.89 -11.85 12.96
C PRO A 130 -13.24 -11.85 11.47
N LEU A 131 -12.54 -12.66 10.69
CA LEU A 131 -12.88 -12.98 9.30
C LEU A 131 -13.20 -14.49 9.18
N PRO A 132 -14.45 -14.90 9.44
CA PRO A 132 -14.82 -16.31 9.53
C PRO A 132 -14.61 -17.09 8.23
N SER A 133 -14.74 -16.43 7.05
CA SER A 133 -14.52 -17.04 5.74
C SER A 133 -13.12 -17.63 5.57
N LEU A 134 -12.14 -17.13 6.35
CA LEU A 134 -10.76 -17.62 6.37
C LEU A 134 -10.33 -18.21 7.71
N GLY A 135 -11.24 -18.30 8.68
CA GLY A 135 -10.93 -18.79 10.03
C GLY A 135 -10.00 -17.86 10.83
N TRP A 136 -9.91 -16.58 10.46
CA TRP A 136 -9.10 -15.62 11.19
C TRP A 136 -9.86 -15.05 12.38
N GLU A 137 -9.31 -15.22 13.57
CA GLU A 137 -9.92 -14.69 14.81
C GLU A 137 -9.80 -13.18 14.91
N ARG A 138 -8.81 -12.60 14.22
CA ARG A 138 -8.54 -11.17 14.22
C ARG A 138 -7.99 -10.73 12.87
N ALA A 139 -8.66 -9.76 12.25
CA ALA A 139 -8.32 -9.23 10.94
C ALA A 139 -8.62 -7.73 10.89
N TYR A 140 -7.77 -6.97 10.20
CA TYR A 140 -7.96 -5.54 9.95
C TYR A 140 -8.49 -5.34 8.52
N ARG A 141 -9.66 -4.74 8.39
CA ARG A 141 -10.22 -4.30 7.11
C ARG A 141 -9.66 -2.93 6.77
N SER A 142 -8.80 -2.87 5.75
CA SER A 142 -8.04 -1.65 5.44
C SER A 142 -8.89 -0.54 4.81
N GLY A 143 -9.99 -0.89 4.15
CA GLY A 143 -10.75 0.01 3.29
C GLY A 143 -10.05 0.32 1.97
N ASP A 144 -8.91 -0.31 1.70
CA ASP A 144 -8.17 -0.18 0.46
C ASP A 144 -8.61 -1.25 -0.54
N LEU A 145 -8.79 -0.85 -1.80
CA LEU A 145 -9.14 -1.74 -2.90
C LEU A 145 -7.87 -2.20 -3.60
N VAL A 146 -7.76 -3.51 -3.78
CA VAL A 146 -6.60 -4.15 -4.42
C VAL A 146 -7.06 -5.29 -5.32
N ALA A 147 -6.18 -5.71 -6.23
CA ALA A 147 -6.29 -6.98 -6.95
C ALA A 147 -5.02 -7.80 -6.70
N LEU A 148 -5.18 -9.12 -6.55
CA LEU A 148 -4.04 -10.03 -6.44
C LEU A 148 -3.58 -10.39 -7.85
N GLU A 149 -2.40 -9.89 -8.22
CA GLU A 149 -1.70 -10.20 -9.47
C GLU A 149 -0.61 -11.26 -9.23
N PRO A 150 -0.03 -11.87 -10.29
CA PRO A 150 1.00 -12.90 -10.13
C PRO A 150 2.21 -12.46 -9.30
N GLU A 151 2.65 -11.21 -9.42
CA GLU A 151 3.80 -10.66 -8.71
C GLU A 151 3.46 -9.96 -7.40
N GLY A 152 2.18 -9.91 -7.01
CA GLY A 152 1.74 -9.27 -5.76
C GLY A 152 0.49 -8.43 -5.91
N LEU A 153 0.21 -7.59 -4.94
CA LEU A 153 -1.00 -6.78 -4.90
C LEU A 153 -0.87 -5.50 -5.73
N ALA A 154 -1.83 -5.28 -6.64
CA ALA A 154 -2.05 -4.01 -7.32
C ALA A 154 -3.02 -3.13 -6.51
N PHE A 155 -2.65 -1.87 -6.26
CA PHE A 155 -3.47 -0.92 -5.51
C PHE A 155 -4.45 -0.19 -6.43
N HIS A 156 -5.74 -0.18 -6.08
CA HIS A 156 -6.84 0.41 -6.85
C HIS A 156 -7.54 1.59 -6.16
N GLY A 157 -6.94 2.11 -5.09
CA GLY A 157 -7.49 3.25 -4.34
C GLY A 157 -8.27 2.83 -3.10
N ARG A 158 -9.05 3.78 -2.55
CA ARG A 158 -9.87 3.53 -1.36
C ARG A 158 -11.33 3.30 -1.70
N ALA A 159 -11.98 2.45 -0.91
CA ALA A 159 -13.40 2.12 -1.06
C ALA A 159 -14.33 3.32 -0.79
N ASP A 160 -13.96 4.20 0.17
CA ASP A 160 -14.70 5.41 0.53
C ASP A 160 -14.62 6.49 -0.57
N ALA A 161 -13.46 6.69 -1.19
CA ALA A 161 -13.27 7.65 -2.27
C ALA A 161 -14.11 7.34 -3.52
N ARG A 162 -14.48 6.07 -3.75
CA ARG A 162 -15.35 5.69 -4.89
C ARG A 162 -16.84 6.00 -4.67
N ARG A 163 -17.30 6.15 -3.42
CA ARG A 163 -18.69 6.49 -3.11
C ARG A 163 -19.03 7.94 -3.45
N ASP A 164 -18.05 8.85 -3.33
CA ASP A 164 -18.24 10.29 -3.62
C ASP A 164 -18.30 10.61 -5.10
N THR A 165 -17.72 9.79 -6.00
CA THR A 165 -17.75 10.01 -7.45
C THR A 165 -19.01 9.46 -8.13
N GLY A 166 -19.82 8.65 -7.42
CA GLY A 166 -21.03 8.00 -7.97
C GLY A 166 -22.34 8.79 -7.82
N SER A 167 -22.36 9.94 -7.13
CA SER A 167 -23.58 10.72 -6.83
C SER A 167 -23.59 12.09 -7.51
N SER A 168 -23.39 12.16 -8.84
CA SER A 168 -23.79 13.32 -9.63
C SER A 168 -25.13 13.05 -10.31
N SER A 169 -26.22 13.26 -9.58
CA SER A 169 -27.56 13.37 -10.20
C SER A 169 -27.55 14.56 -11.18
N PRO A 170 -28.04 14.41 -12.41
CA PRO A 170 -28.10 15.51 -13.37
C PRO A 170 -29.03 16.61 -12.84
N PRO A 171 -28.74 17.90 -13.11
CA PRO A 171 -29.59 19.01 -12.67
C PRO A 171 -30.97 18.87 -13.25
N ARG A 172 -32.01 18.90 -12.41
CA ARG A 172 -33.39 18.93 -12.82
C ARG A 172 -33.61 20.19 -13.67
N ARG A 173 -33.95 19.99 -14.97
CA ARG A 173 -34.44 21.07 -15.84
C ARG A 173 -35.68 21.67 -15.19
N ARG A 174 -35.60 22.95 -14.80
CA ARG A 174 -36.81 23.77 -14.54
C ARG A 174 -37.44 24.08 -15.88
N THR A 175 -38.60 23.53 -16.12
CA THR A 175 -39.50 24.01 -17.19
C THR A 175 -40.19 25.30 -16.70
N ARG A 176 -40.09 26.33 -17.49
CA ARG A 176 -40.95 27.54 -17.38
C ARG A 176 -42.30 27.24 -17.96
#